data_7723c7a7b4bdf234ab5272c8331146d4
#
_entry.id   7723c7a7b4bdf234ab5272c8331146d4
#
_cell.length_a   1.000
_cell.length_b   1.000
_cell.length_c   1.000
_cell.angle_alpha   90.00
_cell.angle_beta   90.00
_cell.angle_gamma   90.00
#
_symmetry.space_group_name_H-M   'P 1'
#
loop_
_entity.id
_entity.type
_entity.pdbx_description
1 polymer ?
#
loop_
_entity_poly.entity_id
_entity_poly.type
_entity_poly.pdbx_seq_one_letter_code
_entity_poly.pdbx_strand_id
1 'polypeptide(L)'
;MRMIALVFASLSTLLTACATPTLFPSSVTSDMQLNPDFGVMVADPDVFKGSAVQLAGRIIDVQTSTNGTLIVAQQLSVQKYPAYGPVEASEPTTQFAVFYPGTIDPAGLWTGNKFMVAADMKESQMVNVDGAIKREPYAVARCMHVWKTGQYYDIADFPHSTDGYYPLEEQTYCRK
;
A
#
# COMPACT_ATOMS: atom_id res chain seq x y z
N MET A 1 -23.73 4.26 -68.31
CA MET A 1 -23.07 3.45 -67.32
C MET A 1 -22.41 4.38 -66.30
N ARG A 2 -22.99 4.52 -65.09
CA ARG A 2 -22.48 5.36 -64.02
C ARG A 2 -21.87 4.44 -62.94
N MET A 3 -20.55 4.45 -62.79
CA MET A 3 -19.84 3.76 -61.73
C MET A 3 -20.01 4.57 -60.45
N ILE A 4 -20.69 3.97 -59.45
CA ILE A 4 -20.80 4.50 -58.08
C ILE A 4 -19.60 3.97 -57.32
N ALA A 5 -18.64 4.85 -57.00
CA ALA A 5 -17.52 4.53 -56.12
C ALA A 5 -18.00 4.61 -54.66
N LEU A 6 -18.12 3.46 -54.02
CA LEU A 6 -18.38 3.32 -52.57
C LEU A 6 -17.09 3.62 -51.83
N VAL A 7 -17.02 4.80 -51.23
CA VAL A 7 -15.98 5.16 -50.28
C VAL A 7 -16.36 4.57 -48.92
N PHE A 8 -15.73 3.46 -48.55
CA PHE A 8 -15.77 2.95 -47.17
C PHE A 8 -14.90 3.83 -46.30
N ALA A 9 -15.49 4.79 -45.61
CA ALA A 9 -14.83 5.52 -44.54
C ALA A 9 -14.69 4.58 -43.34
N SER A 10 -13.50 4.03 -43.16
CA SER A 10 -13.11 3.25 -41.97
C SER A 10 -13.06 4.19 -40.78
N LEU A 11 -14.14 4.24 -39.99
CA LEU A 11 -14.19 4.91 -38.71
C LEU A 11 -13.42 4.06 -37.68
N SER A 12 -12.11 4.24 -37.62
CA SER A 12 -11.26 3.65 -36.58
C SER A 12 -11.58 4.35 -35.26
N THR A 13 -12.53 3.81 -34.50
CA THR A 13 -12.77 4.20 -33.12
C THR A 13 -11.54 3.82 -32.31
N LEU A 14 -10.72 4.81 -31.97
CA LEU A 14 -9.68 4.71 -30.95
C LEU A 14 -10.37 4.43 -29.61
N LEU A 15 -10.49 3.16 -29.26
CA LEU A 15 -10.80 2.71 -27.90
C LEU A 15 -9.60 3.09 -27.03
N THR A 16 -9.60 4.31 -26.53
CA THR A 16 -8.74 4.67 -25.41
C THR A 16 -9.21 3.83 -24.21
N ALA A 17 -8.57 2.68 -24.01
CA ALA A 17 -8.76 1.91 -22.80
C ALA A 17 -8.34 2.81 -21.64
N CYS A 18 -9.32 3.28 -20.85
CA CYS A 18 -9.06 3.91 -19.57
C CYS A 18 -8.40 2.85 -18.69
N ALA A 19 -7.06 2.78 -18.72
CA ALA A 19 -6.31 1.98 -17.77
C ALA A 19 -6.57 2.58 -16.41
N THR A 20 -7.20 1.83 -15.53
CA THR A 20 -7.40 2.23 -14.13
C THR A 20 -6.01 2.45 -13.51
N PRO A 21 -5.74 3.60 -12.89
CA PRO A 21 -4.44 3.87 -12.30
C PRO A 21 -4.13 2.79 -11.25
N THR A 22 -2.98 2.15 -11.38
CA THR A 22 -2.48 1.19 -10.41
C THR A 22 -1.44 1.87 -9.54
N LEU A 23 -1.47 1.64 -8.22
CA LEU A 23 -0.50 2.22 -7.30
C LEU A 23 0.93 1.75 -7.58
N PHE A 24 1.06 0.51 -8.03
CA PHE A 24 2.34 -0.13 -8.32
C PHE A 24 2.40 -0.62 -9.76
N PRO A 25 3.60 -0.64 -10.37
CA PRO A 25 3.79 -1.26 -11.68
C PRO A 25 3.34 -2.73 -11.69
N SER A 26 2.73 -3.17 -12.78
CA SER A 26 2.31 -4.57 -12.92
C SER A 26 3.46 -5.57 -12.83
N SER A 27 4.67 -5.17 -13.23
CA SER A 27 5.90 -5.98 -13.07
C SER A 27 6.26 -6.25 -11.60
N VAL A 28 5.74 -5.46 -10.67
CA VAL A 28 5.96 -5.65 -9.23
C VAL A 28 4.87 -6.50 -8.59
N THR A 29 3.64 -6.43 -9.13
CA THR A 29 2.44 -6.99 -8.47
C THR A 29 1.89 -8.25 -9.10
N SER A 30 2.41 -8.69 -10.25
CA SER A 30 1.85 -9.80 -11.03
C SER A 30 1.87 -11.16 -10.31
N ASP A 31 2.77 -11.34 -9.34
CA ASP A 31 2.97 -12.57 -8.57
C ASP A 31 2.48 -12.47 -7.11
N MET A 32 1.76 -11.39 -6.78
CA MET A 32 1.42 -11.08 -5.40
C MET A 32 0.05 -11.58 -4.97
N GLN A 33 0.00 -12.13 -3.76
CA GLN A 33 -1.25 -12.40 -3.05
C GLN A 33 -1.77 -11.09 -2.43
N LEU A 34 -3.03 -10.75 -2.72
CA LEU A 34 -3.73 -9.64 -2.09
C LEU A 34 -4.39 -10.11 -0.80
N ASN A 35 -4.32 -9.30 0.26
CA ASN A 35 -4.96 -9.59 1.55
C ASN A 35 -4.68 -11.02 2.03
N PRO A 36 -3.43 -11.39 2.34
CA PRO A 36 -3.17 -12.67 3.00
C PRO A 36 -3.95 -12.72 4.32
N ASP A 37 -4.34 -13.92 4.73
CA ASP A 37 -5.06 -14.11 5.99
C ASP A 37 -4.15 -13.72 7.17
N PHE A 38 -4.44 -12.58 7.78
CA PHE A 38 -3.66 -12.07 8.91
C PHE A 38 -3.86 -12.87 10.19
N GLY A 39 -5.04 -13.50 10.39
CA GLY A 39 -5.24 -14.41 11.51
C GLY A 39 -4.27 -15.58 11.46
N VAL A 40 -4.10 -16.16 10.28
CA VAL A 40 -3.10 -17.21 10.03
C VAL A 40 -1.68 -16.67 10.20
N MET A 41 -1.39 -15.49 9.68
CA MET A 41 -0.07 -14.84 9.76
C MET A 41 0.35 -14.55 11.20
N VAL A 42 -0.58 -14.16 12.07
CA VAL A 42 -0.29 -13.89 13.49
C VAL A 42 -0.11 -15.20 14.28
N ALA A 43 -0.91 -16.22 13.98
CA ALA A 43 -0.79 -17.52 14.61
C ALA A 43 0.53 -18.21 14.27
N ASP A 44 1.00 -18.05 13.01
CA ASP A 44 2.31 -18.53 12.54
C ASP A 44 2.95 -17.44 11.67
N PRO A 45 3.78 -16.56 12.26
CA PRO A 45 4.37 -15.42 11.55
C PRO A 45 5.28 -15.80 10.37
N ASP A 46 5.69 -17.05 10.26
CA ASP A 46 6.55 -17.54 9.20
C ASP A 46 5.79 -18.29 8.09
N VAL A 47 4.47 -18.49 8.23
CA VAL A 47 3.65 -19.26 7.28
C VAL A 47 3.72 -18.73 5.84
N PHE A 48 3.86 -17.42 5.66
CA PHE A 48 3.99 -16.77 4.36
C PHE A 48 5.43 -16.49 3.93
N LYS A 49 6.43 -16.99 4.68
CA LYS A 49 7.86 -16.79 4.34
C LYS A 49 8.15 -17.21 2.89
N GLY A 50 8.74 -16.29 2.12
CA GLY A 50 9.04 -16.48 0.70
C GLY A 50 7.92 -16.09 -0.26
N SER A 51 6.73 -15.78 0.24
CA SER A 51 5.61 -15.33 -0.60
C SER A 51 5.73 -13.83 -0.92
N ALA A 52 5.26 -13.46 -2.11
CA ALA A 52 5.07 -12.06 -2.48
C ALA A 52 3.63 -11.65 -2.13
N VAL A 53 3.48 -10.53 -1.40
CA VAL A 53 2.19 -10.08 -0.86
C VAL A 53 1.99 -8.58 -1.04
N GLN A 54 0.73 -8.18 -1.14
CA GLN A 54 0.34 -6.79 -0.88
C GLN A 54 -0.26 -6.68 0.51
N LEU A 55 0.29 -5.78 1.31
CA LEU A 55 -0.18 -5.45 2.64
C LEU A 55 -0.59 -3.99 2.70
N ALA A 56 -1.45 -3.68 3.64
CA ALA A 56 -1.82 -2.30 3.96
C ALA A 56 -1.73 -2.08 5.46
N GLY A 57 -1.32 -0.87 5.86
CA GLY A 57 -1.13 -0.56 7.26
C GLY A 57 -1.25 0.91 7.58
N ARG A 58 -1.41 1.17 8.89
CA ARG A 58 -1.25 2.48 9.51
C ARG A 58 0.03 2.46 10.32
N ILE A 59 0.89 3.44 10.12
CA ILE A 59 2.18 3.57 10.81
C ILE A 59 1.95 3.75 12.31
N ILE A 60 2.58 2.90 13.13
CA ILE A 60 2.59 2.97 14.59
C ILE A 60 3.96 3.46 15.06
N ASP A 61 5.03 2.85 14.54
CA ASP A 61 6.40 3.16 14.92
C ASP A 61 7.34 3.10 13.72
N VAL A 62 8.42 3.86 13.77
CA VAL A 62 9.41 3.97 12.70
C VAL A 62 10.82 3.98 13.27
N GLN A 63 11.66 3.10 12.74
CA GLN A 63 13.07 3.00 13.09
C GLN A 63 13.94 3.19 11.85
N THR A 64 14.54 4.36 11.70
CA THR A 64 15.40 4.69 10.56
C THR A 64 16.84 4.29 10.82
N SER A 65 17.47 3.68 9.84
CA SER A 65 18.88 3.30 9.83
C SER A 65 19.56 3.70 8.51
N THR A 66 20.88 3.53 8.46
CA THR A 66 21.66 3.77 7.22
C THR A 66 21.25 2.84 6.07
N ASN A 67 20.68 1.67 6.37
CA ASN A 67 20.33 0.63 5.38
C ASN A 67 18.87 0.73 4.92
N GLY A 68 18.08 1.60 5.52
CA GLY A 68 16.66 1.75 5.24
C GLY A 68 15.82 2.05 6.47
N THR A 69 14.53 1.88 6.35
CA THR A 69 13.54 2.20 7.38
C THR A 69 12.71 0.98 7.72
N LEU A 70 12.69 0.61 9.00
CA LEU A 70 11.74 -0.35 9.56
C LEU A 70 10.49 0.40 10.01
N ILE A 71 9.35 -0.05 9.55
CA ILE A 71 8.04 0.50 9.89
C ILE A 71 7.26 -0.60 10.60
N VAL A 72 6.76 -0.32 11.79
CA VAL A 72 5.77 -1.16 12.46
C VAL A 72 4.39 -0.57 12.20
N ALA A 73 3.47 -1.40 11.81
CA ALA A 73 2.16 -0.95 11.37
C ALA A 73 1.03 -1.80 11.94
N GLN A 74 -0.07 -1.14 12.20
CA GLN A 74 -1.37 -1.76 12.38
C GLN A 74 -1.92 -2.17 11.02
N GLN A 75 -2.39 -3.40 10.91
CA GLN A 75 -3.01 -3.90 9.69
C GLN A 75 -4.24 -3.08 9.27
N LEU A 76 -4.33 -2.82 7.98
CA LEU A 76 -5.52 -2.32 7.29
C LEU A 76 -5.88 -3.25 6.12
N SER A 77 -7.09 -3.11 5.57
CA SER A 77 -7.50 -3.89 4.41
C SER A 77 -6.96 -3.29 3.13
N VAL A 78 -6.31 -4.11 2.30
CA VAL A 78 -5.86 -3.74 0.96
C VAL A 78 -7.08 -3.50 0.07
N GLN A 79 -7.15 -2.34 -0.56
CA GLN A 79 -8.14 -2.01 -1.58
C GLN A 79 -7.50 -1.93 -2.96
N LYS A 80 -8.27 -2.28 -3.98
CA LYS A 80 -7.78 -2.26 -5.35
C LYS A 80 -7.48 -0.84 -5.85
N TYR A 81 -8.31 0.13 -5.45
CA TYR A 81 -8.20 1.54 -5.85
C TYR A 81 -8.54 2.46 -4.67
N PRO A 82 -7.66 2.57 -3.69
CA PRO A 82 -7.93 3.41 -2.53
C PRO A 82 -7.65 4.87 -2.84
N ALA A 83 -8.70 5.67 -3.01
CA ALA A 83 -8.56 7.12 -3.25
C ALA A 83 -8.01 7.85 -2.01
N TYR A 84 -8.32 7.34 -0.80
CA TYR A 84 -7.95 7.96 0.48
C TYR A 84 -7.15 7.01 1.38
N GLY A 85 -6.42 6.10 0.76
CA GLY A 85 -5.70 5.05 1.47
C GLY A 85 -6.58 3.88 1.88
N PRO A 86 -5.94 2.83 2.43
CA PRO A 86 -6.62 1.62 2.86
C PRO A 86 -7.61 1.88 4.01
N VAL A 87 -8.61 1.03 4.14
CA VAL A 87 -9.65 1.13 5.18
C VAL A 87 -9.32 0.25 6.37
N GLU A 88 -10.01 0.49 7.50
CA GLU A 88 -9.89 -0.34 8.69
C GLU A 88 -10.21 -1.81 8.35
N ALA A 89 -9.44 -2.71 8.94
CA ALA A 89 -9.75 -4.13 8.86
C ALA A 89 -11.01 -4.43 9.68
N SER A 90 -11.81 -5.40 9.23
CA SER A 90 -13.02 -5.84 9.94
C SER A 90 -12.71 -6.73 11.16
N GLU A 91 -11.51 -7.29 11.23
CA GLU A 91 -11.02 -8.13 12.32
C GLU A 91 -10.20 -7.35 13.35
N PRO A 92 -9.95 -7.90 14.56
CA PRO A 92 -9.09 -7.29 15.54
C PRO A 92 -7.74 -6.89 14.92
N THR A 93 -7.34 -5.67 15.17
CA THR A 93 -6.15 -5.09 14.57
C THR A 93 -4.89 -5.83 15.01
N THR A 94 -4.22 -6.40 14.05
CA THR A 94 -2.94 -7.07 14.21
C THR A 94 -1.79 -6.16 13.74
N GLN A 95 -0.59 -6.47 14.16
CA GLN A 95 0.59 -5.71 13.80
C GLN A 95 1.48 -6.53 12.86
N PHE A 96 2.27 -5.84 12.07
CA PHE A 96 3.33 -6.40 11.25
C PHE A 96 4.45 -5.39 11.06
N ALA A 97 5.62 -5.87 10.69
CA ALA A 97 6.77 -5.04 10.42
C ALA A 97 7.13 -5.08 8.92
N VAL A 98 7.48 -3.93 8.38
CA VAL A 98 7.94 -3.78 7.00
C VAL A 98 9.27 -3.02 6.98
N PHE A 99 10.26 -3.58 6.30
CA PHE A 99 11.51 -2.90 6.02
C PHE A 99 11.52 -2.36 4.59
N TYR A 100 11.72 -1.06 4.45
CA TYR A 100 11.97 -0.43 3.16
C TYR A 100 13.47 -0.14 3.02
N PRO A 101 14.18 -0.84 2.12
CA PRO A 101 15.63 -0.66 1.92
C PRO A 101 15.91 0.52 0.99
N GLY A 102 15.55 1.73 1.41
CA GLY A 102 15.70 2.96 0.66
C GLY A 102 15.33 4.16 1.52
N THR A 103 15.29 5.33 0.89
CA THR A 103 14.92 6.57 1.58
C THR A 103 13.43 6.86 1.34
N ILE A 104 12.71 7.15 2.40
CA ILE A 104 11.34 7.66 2.39
C ILE A 104 11.39 9.09 2.92
N ASP A 105 10.59 10.00 2.33
CA ASP A 105 10.41 11.34 2.85
C ASP A 105 9.95 11.27 4.32
N PRO A 106 10.63 11.95 5.26
CA PRO A 106 10.24 11.95 6.67
C PRO A 106 8.77 12.29 6.91
N ALA A 107 8.16 13.15 6.11
CA ALA A 107 6.73 13.44 6.20
C ALA A 107 5.84 12.24 5.85
N GLY A 108 6.34 11.29 5.06
CA GLY A 108 5.68 10.01 4.81
C GLY A 108 5.73 9.03 5.98
N LEU A 109 6.62 9.27 6.95
CA LEU A 109 6.88 8.36 8.07
C LEU A 109 6.15 8.74 9.36
N TRP A 110 5.25 9.71 9.34
CA TRP A 110 4.52 10.12 10.53
C TRP A 110 3.57 9.02 11.00
N THR A 111 3.50 8.84 12.32
CA THR A 111 2.50 7.99 12.96
C THR A 111 1.10 8.38 12.52
N GLY A 112 0.25 7.38 12.22
CA GLY A 112 -1.09 7.59 11.69
C GLY A 112 -1.16 7.68 10.16
N ASN A 113 -0.04 7.88 9.44
CA ASN A 113 -0.05 7.77 7.99
C ASN A 113 -0.43 6.35 7.58
N LYS A 114 -1.22 6.27 6.52
CA LYS A 114 -1.60 4.99 5.91
C LYS A 114 -0.66 4.67 4.75
N PHE A 115 -0.46 3.38 4.52
CA PHE A 115 0.31 2.95 3.36
C PHE A 115 -0.21 1.63 2.81
N MET A 116 0.14 1.37 1.56
CA MET A 116 0.13 0.05 0.95
C MET A 116 1.54 -0.31 0.52
N VAL A 117 1.86 -1.59 0.61
CA VAL A 117 3.18 -2.11 0.26
C VAL A 117 3.07 -3.37 -0.59
N ALA A 118 3.86 -3.42 -1.64
CA ALA A 118 4.19 -4.61 -2.39
C ALA A 118 5.50 -5.16 -1.81
N ALA A 119 5.49 -6.35 -1.21
CA ALA A 119 6.60 -6.84 -0.39
C ALA A 119 6.82 -8.35 -0.50
N ASP A 120 8.03 -8.77 -0.14
CA ASP A 120 8.40 -10.18 0.05
C ASP A 120 8.37 -10.51 1.54
N MET A 121 7.58 -11.49 1.93
CA MET A 121 7.56 -12.01 3.30
C MET A 121 8.89 -12.69 3.62
N LYS A 122 9.44 -12.35 4.76
CA LYS A 122 10.68 -12.93 5.31
C LYS A 122 10.39 -13.65 6.61
N GLU A 123 11.43 -14.17 7.24
CA GLU A 123 11.35 -14.69 8.60
C GLU A 123 10.93 -13.59 9.56
N SER A 124 9.99 -13.92 10.45
CA SER A 124 9.48 -13.00 11.47
C SER A 124 10.60 -12.37 12.29
N GLN A 125 10.38 -11.16 12.74
CA GLN A 125 11.37 -10.38 13.48
C GLN A 125 10.86 -10.01 14.88
N MET A 126 11.81 -9.94 15.83
CA MET A 126 11.54 -9.31 17.13
C MET A 126 11.59 -7.80 16.95
N VAL A 127 10.48 -7.13 17.15
CA VAL A 127 10.38 -5.67 17.05
C VAL A 127 9.98 -5.07 18.40
N ASN A 128 10.55 -3.91 18.71
CA ASN A 128 10.20 -3.16 19.91
C ASN A 128 9.18 -2.08 19.54
N VAL A 129 8.01 -2.14 20.16
CA VAL A 129 6.96 -1.13 20.01
C VAL A 129 6.56 -0.69 21.41
N ASP A 130 6.71 0.59 21.71
CA ASP A 130 6.37 1.19 23.02
C ASP A 130 7.01 0.45 24.22
N GLY A 131 8.24 -0.02 24.03
CA GLY A 131 8.99 -0.76 25.06
C GLY A 131 8.63 -2.26 25.18
N ALA A 132 7.67 -2.75 24.41
CA ALA A 132 7.32 -4.17 24.34
C ALA A 132 8.00 -4.83 23.14
N ILE A 133 8.78 -5.90 23.39
CA ILE A 133 9.39 -6.70 22.33
C ILE A 133 8.41 -7.81 21.95
N LYS A 134 8.01 -7.85 20.67
CA LYS A 134 7.10 -8.85 20.12
C LYS A 134 7.68 -9.46 18.86
N ARG A 135 7.32 -10.71 18.60
CA ARG A 135 7.61 -11.38 17.34
C ARG A 135 6.51 -11.05 16.34
N GLU A 136 6.84 -10.30 15.31
CA GLU A 136 5.87 -9.83 14.33
C GLU A 136 6.16 -10.43 12.94
N PRO A 137 5.11 -10.66 12.10
CA PRO A 137 5.27 -10.92 10.69
C PRO A 137 6.14 -9.83 10.06
N TYR A 138 7.10 -10.24 9.23
CA TYR A 138 8.09 -9.31 8.69
C TYR A 138 8.18 -9.41 7.18
N ALA A 139 8.17 -8.26 6.51
CA ALA A 139 8.27 -8.16 5.06
C ALA A 139 9.35 -7.17 4.62
N VAL A 140 9.92 -7.39 3.45
CA VAL A 140 10.83 -6.44 2.79
C VAL A 140 10.14 -5.85 1.58
N ALA A 141 9.95 -4.54 1.59
CA ALA A 141 9.23 -3.83 0.56
C ALA A 141 9.96 -3.84 -0.79
N ARG A 142 9.23 -4.09 -1.87
CA ARG A 142 9.62 -3.80 -3.25
C ARG A 142 9.19 -2.39 -3.63
N CYS A 143 7.93 -2.05 -3.35
CA CYS A 143 7.35 -0.72 -3.49
C CYS A 143 6.48 -0.40 -2.28
N MET A 144 6.39 0.87 -1.95
CA MET A 144 5.51 1.39 -0.91
C MET A 144 4.82 2.67 -1.40
N HIS A 145 3.52 2.77 -1.19
CA HIS A 145 2.74 3.97 -1.45
C HIS A 145 2.19 4.48 -0.12
N VAL A 146 2.42 5.74 0.17
CA VAL A 146 2.07 6.38 1.45
C VAL A 146 1.10 7.51 1.21
N TRP A 147 0.03 7.55 2.02
CA TRP A 147 -0.90 8.68 2.16
C TRP A 147 -0.59 9.42 3.45
N LYS A 148 -0.33 10.71 3.38
CA LYS A 148 -0.01 11.55 4.54
C LYS A 148 -1.27 11.88 5.34
N THR A 149 -1.86 10.89 5.97
CA THR A 149 -3.12 11.00 6.72
C THR A 149 -2.93 11.32 8.20
N GLY A 150 -1.76 11.06 8.76
CA GLY A 150 -1.50 11.17 10.20
C GLY A 150 -1.76 12.56 10.78
N GLN A 151 -1.46 13.60 10.02
CA GLN A 151 -1.69 14.99 10.42
C GLN A 151 -3.18 15.42 10.46
N TYR A 152 -4.08 14.61 9.90
CA TYR A 152 -5.51 14.95 9.80
C TYR A 152 -6.36 14.29 10.89
N TYR A 153 -5.83 13.32 11.63
CA TYR A 153 -6.57 12.65 12.70
C TYR A 153 -6.82 13.55 13.91
N ASP A 154 -6.00 14.58 14.12
CA ASP A 154 -6.14 15.53 15.23
C ASP A 154 -7.10 16.70 14.90
N ILE A 155 -7.62 16.77 13.69
CA ILE A 155 -8.59 17.80 13.29
C ILE A 155 -9.99 17.23 13.50
N ALA A 156 -10.64 17.59 14.62
CA ALA A 156 -11.94 17.06 15.03
C ALA A 156 -13.06 17.26 13.99
N ASP A 157 -12.95 18.27 13.14
CA ASP A 157 -13.93 18.63 12.10
C ASP A 157 -13.37 18.43 10.68
N PHE A 158 -12.37 17.56 10.50
CA PHE A 158 -11.89 17.28 9.15
C PHE A 158 -13.06 16.73 8.33
N PRO A 159 -13.46 17.41 7.25
CA PRO A 159 -14.65 17.02 6.51
C PRO A 159 -14.45 15.65 5.89
N HIS A 160 -15.02 14.64 6.52
CA HIS A 160 -15.22 13.33 5.90
C HIS A 160 -16.34 13.38 4.85
N SER A 161 -16.89 14.58 4.59
CA SER A 161 -18.03 14.78 3.72
C SER A 161 -17.60 15.10 2.29
N THR A 162 -18.44 14.69 1.40
CA THR A 162 -18.34 14.68 -0.06
C THR A 162 -18.18 16.04 -0.74
N ASP A 163 -18.25 17.15 -0.02
CA ASP A 163 -18.31 18.50 -0.60
C ASP A 163 -16.98 19.28 -0.57
N GLY A 164 -15.94 18.72 0.03
CA GLY A 164 -14.61 19.31 0.07
C GLY A 164 -13.56 18.25 -0.31
N TYR A 165 -13.19 18.17 -1.58
CA TYR A 165 -12.05 17.38 -2.02
C TYR A 165 -10.77 18.07 -1.53
N TYR A 166 -10.19 17.57 -0.45
CA TYR A 166 -8.82 17.89 -0.07
C TYR A 166 -7.94 16.77 -0.61
N PRO A 167 -7.10 17.03 -1.63
CA PRO A 167 -6.16 16.03 -2.11
C PRO A 167 -5.21 15.69 -0.97
N LEU A 168 -5.26 14.44 -0.50
CA LEU A 168 -4.22 13.94 0.40
C LEU A 168 -2.89 13.95 -0.36
N GLU A 169 -1.85 14.44 0.29
CA GLU A 169 -0.52 14.23 -0.24
C GLU A 169 -0.21 12.74 -0.20
N GLU A 170 0.21 12.21 -1.35
CA GLU A 170 0.55 10.81 -1.50
C GLU A 170 1.84 10.65 -2.31
N GLN A 171 2.58 9.59 -2.04
CA GLN A 171 3.83 9.33 -2.74
C GLN A 171 4.13 7.83 -2.85
N THR A 172 4.64 7.43 -4.01
CA THR A 172 5.09 6.06 -4.27
C THR A 172 6.62 5.99 -4.27
N TYR A 173 7.14 5.03 -3.54
CA TYR A 173 8.56 4.68 -3.46
C TYR A 173 8.74 3.25 -3.96
N CYS A 174 9.57 3.04 -4.98
CA CYS A 174 9.93 1.73 -5.48
C CYS A 174 11.44 1.56 -5.51
N ARG A 175 11.91 0.36 -5.21
CA ARG A 175 13.33 0.01 -5.45
C ARG A 175 13.58 0.00 -6.96
N LYS A 176 14.73 0.52 -7.34
CA LYS A 176 15.25 0.40 -8.70
C LYS A 176 15.86 -0.98 -8.94
#